data_2620b46492164f1adf5167b2225a3e27
#
_entry.id   2620b46492164f1adf5167b2225a3e27
#
_cell.length_a   1.000
_cell.length_b   1.000
_cell.length_c   1.000
_cell.angle_alpha   90.00
_cell.angle_beta   90.00
_cell.angle_gamma   90.00
#
_symmetry.space_group_name_H-M   'P 1'
#
loop_
_entity.id
_entity.type
_entity.pdbx_description
1 polymer ?
#
loop_
_entity_poly.entity_id
_entity_poly.type
_entity_poly.pdbx_seq_one_letter_code
_entity_poly.pdbx_strand_id
1 'polypeptide(L)'
;MKSLIFGYGITGKSFERYLIKKGTAFDIYDKNLKGPNIYNQLPDQAKLDSYEMIYLSPGINLKKLYTRGEFNKIPYQTDLDIFFQEDSSYKIGVTGTNGKSTCCYQLHQLLRDSQLIGNIGTPVLDSINSCSYSIIELSSFQLEKLKDIKLDFGVLLNIAPDHIDHHGTFAEYTNVKNRIKESKISTEESNPKKLWSIITGRRLSEVQDIVLQELPHRLQHVVTQNKLVFINDSKATNLTALKFALKKMSSPYLLILCGDPSKEQYDSYEISGPTKVYIFGKHAEEISKKVFHPEKILHCNQGLLSVMNYIFKDKYHCQTNILFSPG
;
A
#
# COMPACT_ATOMS: atom_id res chain seq x y z
N MET A 1 -26.67 -23.28 -2.27
CA MET A 1 -25.95 -22.72 -3.44
C MET A 1 -24.48 -22.53 -3.08
N LYS A 2 -23.58 -22.34 -4.04
CA LYS A 2 -22.13 -22.31 -3.84
C LYS A 2 -21.62 -20.87 -4.06
N SER A 3 -20.60 -20.45 -3.33
CA SER A 3 -19.99 -19.12 -3.48
C SER A 3 -18.70 -19.20 -4.31
N LEU A 4 -18.20 -18.07 -4.81
CA LEU A 4 -16.93 -17.97 -5.52
C LEU A 4 -15.98 -17.03 -4.80
N ILE A 5 -14.78 -17.49 -4.44
CA ILE A 5 -13.66 -16.61 -4.07
C ILE A 5 -12.96 -16.20 -5.36
N PHE A 6 -12.97 -14.90 -5.67
CA PHE A 6 -12.37 -14.35 -6.87
C PHE A 6 -11.04 -13.64 -6.56
N GLY A 7 -9.94 -14.34 -6.85
CA GLY A 7 -8.56 -13.97 -6.47
C GLY A 7 -8.13 -14.59 -5.14
N TYR A 8 -7.06 -15.40 -5.16
CA TYR A 8 -6.66 -16.22 -4.01
C TYR A 8 -5.29 -15.82 -3.43
N GLY A 9 -5.09 -14.51 -3.30
CA GLY A 9 -3.99 -13.93 -2.52
C GLY A 9 -4.26 -14.01 -1.01
N ILE A 10 -3.65 -13.11 -0.23
CA ILE A 10 -3.82 -13.04 1.24
C ILE A 10 -5.31 -12.87 1.61
N THR A 11 -6.02 -11.94 0.95
CA THR A 11 -7.45 -11.71 1.15
C THR A 11 -8.28 -12.95 0.74
N GLY A 12 -7.98 -13.57 -0.39
CA GLY A 12 -8.68 -14.79 -0.81
C GLY A 12 -8.58 -15.94 0.18
N LYS A 13 -7.41 -16.13 0.77
CA LYS A 13 -7.18 -17.10 1.86
C LYS A 13 -7.94 -16.73 3.14
N SER A 14 -8.14 -15.45 3.42
CA SER A 14 -8.96 -14.99 4.54
C SER A 14 -10.44 -15.26 4.28
N PHE A 15 -10.94 -15.05 3.05
CA PHE A 15 -12.28 -15.47 2.64
C PHE A 15 -12.48 -16.97 2.82
N GLU A 16 -11.53 -17.80 2.42
CA GLU A 16 -11.61 -19.25 2.60
C GLU A 16 -11.81 -19.62 4.08
N ARG A 17 -10.96 -19.11 4.98
CA ARG A 17 -11.10 -19.36 6.43
C ARG A 17 -12.45 -18.90 6.96
N TYR A 18 -12.92 -17.73 6.54
CA TYR A 18 -14.20 -17.19 6.91
C TYR A 18 -15.35 -18.09 6.44
N LEU A 19 -15.36 -18.53 5.17
CA LEU A 19 -16.40 -19.38 4.60
C LEU A 19 -16.41 -20.78 5.20
N ILE A 20 -15.25 -21.36 5.49
CA ILE A 20 -15.14 -22.63 6.24
C ILE A 20 -15.81 -22.49 7.60
N LYS A 21 -15.51 -21.41 8.35
CA LYS A 21 -16.12 -21.14 9.66
C LYS A 21 -17.64 -20.96 9.59
N LYS A 22 -18.17 -20.42 8.46
CA LYS A 22 -19.60 -20.26 8.21
C LYS A 22 -20.26 -21.54 7.64
N GLY A 23 -19.51 -22.58 7.33
CA GLY A 23 -20.02 -23.80 6.71
C GLY A 23 -20.51 -23.60 5.26
N THR A 24 -20.02 -22.60 4.56
CA THR A 24 -20.43 -22.24 3.20
C THR A 24 -19.54 -22.95 2.18
N ALA A 25 -20.15 -23.67 1.22
CA ALA A 25 -19.42 -24.26 0.12
C ALA A 25 -18.96 -23.21 -0.90
N PHE A 26 -17.73 -23.33 -1.41
CA PHE A 26 -17.17 -22.37 -2.35
C PHE A 26 -16.25 -23.02 -3.40
N ASP A 27 -16.08 -22.31 -4.50
CA ASP A 27 -15.02 -22.50 -5.49
C ASP A 27 -14.05 -21.33 -5.42
N ILE A 28 -12.87 -21.50 -6.02
CA ILE A 28 -11.83 -20.49 -6.08
C ILE A 28 -11.49 -20.23 -7.55
N TYR A 29 -11.40 -18.95 -7.92
CA TYR A 29 -10.76 -18.53 -9.17
C TYR A 29 -9.47 -17.79 -8.89
N ASP A 30 -8.37 -18.26 -9.50
CA ASP A 30 -7.10 -17.53 -9.55
C ASP A 30 -6.32 -17.94 -10.81
N LYS A 31 -5.94 -16.96 -11.63
CA LYS A 31 -5.28 -17.18 -12.93
C LYS A 31 -3.92 -17.90 -12.83
N ASN A 32 -3.25 -17.82 -11.68
CA ASN A 32 -1.89 -18.30 -11.48
C ASN A 32 -1.84 -19.62 -10.70
N LEU A 33 -2.97 -20.09 -10.16
CA LEU A 33 -3.02 -21.27 -9.30
C LEU A 33 -3.74 -22.43 -10.01
N LYS A 34 -3.37 -23.65 -9.61
CA LYS A 34 -4.01 -24.90 -10.01
C LYS A 34 -4.23 -25.76 -8.78
N GLY A 35 -5.37 -26.41 -8.70
CA GLY A 35 -5.69 -27.31 -7.58
C GLY A 35 -7.14 -27.77 -7.58
N PRO A 36 -7.52 -28.66 -6.67
CA PRO A 36 -8.92 -29.05 -6.48
C PRO A 36 -9.78 -27.82 -6.17
N ASN A 37 -10.91 -27.67 -6.85
CA ASN A 37 -11.83 -26.53 -6.73
C ASN A 37 -11.20 -25.14 -7.05
N ILE A 38 -10.03 -25.10 -7.73
CA ILE A 38 -9.40 -23.87 -8.21
C ILE A 38 -9.51 -23.81 -9.73
N TYR A 39 -10.19 -22.80 -10.22
CA TYR A 39 -10.33 -22.52 -11.65
C TYR A 39 -9.28 -21.49 -12.05
N ASN A 40 -8.52 -21.73 -13.11
CA ASN A 40 -7.54 -20.80 -13.67
C ASN A 40 -7.99 -20.17 -14.99
N GLN A 41 -9.09 -20.65 -15.56
CA GLN A 41 -9.76 -20.00 -16.68
C GLN A 41 -10.80 -19.02 -16.16
N LEU A 42 -10.84 -17.82 -16.76
CA LEU A 42 -11.78 -16.78 -16.37
C LEU A 42 -13.24 -17.31 -16.51
N PRO A 43 -14.04 -17.30 -15.44
CA PRO A 43 -15.44 -17.73 -15.51
C PRO A 43 -16.22 -16.86 -16.50
N ASP A 44 -17.00 -17.47 -17.36
CA ASP A 44 -17.98 -16.76 -18.18
C ASP A 44 -19.20 -16.32 -17.35
N GLN A 45 -20.08 -15.54 -17.97
CA GLN A 45 -21.27 -15.01 -17.29
C GLN A 45 -22.17 -16.12 -16.74
N ALA A 46 -22.39 -17.19 -17.51
CA ALA A 46 -23.25 -18.31 -17.07
C ALA A 46 -22.68 -19.02 -15.83
N LYS A 47 -21.36 -19.17 -15.77
CA LYS A 47 -20.66 -19.72 -14.60
C LYS A 47 -20.75 -18.77 -13.41
N LEU A 48 -20.60 -17.46 -13.62
CA LEU A 48 -20.73 -16.45 -12.56
C LEU A 48 -22.18 -16.43 -12.01
N ASP A 49 -23.19 -16.49 -12.87
CA ASP A 49 -24.60 -16.50 -12.50
C ASP A 49 -24.99 -17.76 -11.69
N SER A 50 -24.18 -18.82 -11.74
CA SER A 50 -24.39 -20.05 -10.95
C SER A 50 -24.00 -19.92 -9.48
N TYR A 51 -23.30 -18.83 -9.10
CA TYR A 51 -22.92 -18.58 -7.72
C TYR A 51 -23.91 -17.66 -7.02
N GLU A 52 -24.14 -17.95 -5.73
CA GLU A 52 -25.00 -17.11 -4.88
C GLU A 52 -24.31 -15.78 -4.52
N MET A 53 -22.99 -15.83 -4.28
CA MET A 53 -22.17 -14.70 -3.88
C MET A 53 -20.75 -14.81 -4.42
N ILE A 54 -20.20 -13.68 -4.85
CA ILE A 54 -18.77 -13.56 -5.20
C ILE A 54 -18.04 -12.79 -4.12
N TYR A 55 -16.99 -13.39 -3.57
CA TYR A 55 -16.07 -12.76 -2.63
C TYR A 55 -14.86 -12.22 -3.38
N LEU A 56 -14.79 -10.90 -3.53
CA LEU A 56 -13.91 -10.22 -4.47
C LEU A 56 -12.66 -9.68 -3.77
N SER A 57 -11.49 -10.21 -4.16
CA SER A 57 -10.20 -9.67 -3.68
C SER A 57 -9.90 -8.29 -4.26
N PRO A 58 -9.25 -7.37 -3.47
CA PRO A 58 -8.97 -5.99 -3.91
C PRO A 58 -8.15 -5.88 -5.20
N GLY A 59 -7.20 -6.78 -5.43
CA GLY A 59 -6.33 -6.78 -6.61
C GLY A 59 -6.99 -7.14 -7.94
N ILE A 60 -8.23 -7.60 -7.92
CA ILE A 60 -8.96 -8.00 -9.14
C ILE A 60 -9.55 -6.76 -9.82
N ASN A 61 -9.17 -6.48 -11.05
CA ASN A 61 -9.75 -5.41 -11.86
C ASN A 61 -10.83 -5.97 -12.80
N LEU A 62 -12.08 -5.89 -12.36
CA LEU A 62 -13.21 -6.40 -13.12
C LEU A 62 -13.43 -5.68 -14.44
N LYS A 63 -13.14 -4.37 -14.50
CA LYS A 63 -13.27 -3.56 -15.73
C LYS A 63 -12.31 -4.01 -16.84
N LYS A 64 -11.17 -4.60 -16.45
CA LYS A 64 -10.19 -5.18 -17.40
C LYS A 64 -10.51 -6.61 -17.81
N LEU A 65 -11.25 -7.35 -16.97
CA LEU A 65 -11.53 -8.76 -17.19
C LEU A 65 -12.82 -9.01 -17.98
N TYR A 66 -13.81 -8.14 -17.84
CA TYR A 66 -15.11 -8.27 -18.46
C TYR A 66 -15.47 -7.03 -19.25
N THR A 67 -16.13 -7.23 -20.40
CA THR A 67 -16.67 -6.12 -21.20
C THR A 67 -17.78 -5.40 -20.45
N ARG A 68 -17.97 -4.10 -20.72
CA ARG A 68 -18.97 -3.27 -20.04
C ARG A 68 -20.36 -3.91 -20.12
N GLY A 69 -20.93 -4.25 -18.98
CA GLY A 69 -22.30 -4.75 -18.84
C GLY A 69 -22.44 -6.15 -18.29
N GLU A 70 -21.43 -7.03 -18.44
CA GLU A 70 -21.55 -8.43 -18.05
C GLU A 70 -21.45 -8.64 -16.53
N PHE A 71 -20.62 -7.85 -15.83
CA PHE A 71 -20.39 -8.02 -14.40
C PHE A 71 -21.34 -7.22 -13.48
N ASN A 72 -22.08 -6.24 -14.01
CA ASN A 72 -22.90 -5.32 -13.20
C ASN A 72 -24.11 -5.98 -12.49
N LYS A 73 -24.41 -7.23 -12.79
CA LYS A 73 -25.59 -7.93 -12.27
C LYS A 73 -25.26 -8.92 -11.14
N ILE A 74 -23.98 -9.22 -10.91
CA ILE A 74 -23.61 -10.28 -9.96
C ILE A 74 -23.35 -9.67 -8.60
N PRO A 75 -24.00 -10.16 -7.53
CA PRO A 75 -23.73 -9.67 -6.19
C PRO A 75 -22.32 -10.09 -5.77
N TYR A 76 -21.49 -9.11 -5.42
CA TYR A 76 -20.20 -9.37 -4.81
C TYR A 76 -20.09 -8.67 -3.45
N GLN A 77 -19.20 -9.19 -2.62
CA GLN A 77 -18.78 -8.59 -1.37
C GLN A 77 -17.25 -8.56 -1.31
N THR A 78 -16.71 -7.48 -0.75
CA THR A 78 -15.32 -7.39 -0.34
C THR A 78 -15.16 -7.87 1.11
N ASP A 79 -13.93 -8.13 1.53
CA ASP A 79 -13.60 -8.41 2.93
C ASP A 79 -14.03 -7.28 3.87
N LEU A 80 -13.88 -6.04 3.44
CA LEU A 80 -14.30 -4.86 4.20
C LEU A 80 -15.83 -4.72 4.28
N ASP A 81 -16.59 -5.06 3.23
CA ASP A 81 -18.07 -5.05 3.30
C ASP A 81 -18.58 -6.00 4.41
N ILE A 82 -17.96 -7.20 4.50
CA ILE A 82 -18.29 -8.17 5.56
C ILE A 82 -17.84 -7.64 6.93
N PHE A 83 -16.62 -7.14 7.02
CA PHE A 83 -16.08 -6.60 8.26
C PHE A 83 -16.96 -5.47 8.80
N PHE A 84 -17.40 -4.56 7.95
CA PHE A 84 -18.30 -3.47 8.36
C PHE A 84 -19.66 -3.94 8.85
N GLN A 85 -20.09 -5.14 8.45
CA GLN A 85 -21.37 -5.73 8.90
C GLN A 85 -21.23 -6.50 10.20
N GLU A 86 -20.13 -7.23 10.40
CA GLU A 86 -19.95 -8.17 11.50
C GLU A 86 -19.10 -7.65 12.67
N ASP A 87 -18.25 -6.66 12.43
CA ASP A 87 -17.35 -6.10 13.46
C ASP A 87 -17.99 -4.92 14.19
N SER A 88 -17.86 -4.92 15.53
CA SER A 88 -18.44 -3.91 16.42
C SER A 88 -17.47 -2.83 16.87
N SER A 89 -16.19 -2.92 16.48
CA SER A 89 -15.16 -1.94 16.88
C SER A 89 -15.44 -0.54 16.32
N TYR A 90 -14.81 0.48 16.91
CA TYR A 90 -14.73 1.82 16.34
C TYR A 90 -13.76 1.82 15.16
N LYS A 91 -14.26 2.04 13.94
CA LYS A 91 -13.55 1.87 12.67
C LYS A 91 -12.91 3.18 12.21
N ILE A 92 -11.59 3.18 12.14
CA ILE A 92 -10.77 4.31 11.72
C ILE A 92 -10.14 3.97 10.38
N GLY A 93 -10.64 4.56 9.29
CA GLY A 93 -10.05 4.37 7.96
C GLY A 93 -8.99 5.42 7.67
N VAL A 94 -7.84 5.00 7.13
CA VAL A 94 -6.76 5.90 6.72
C VAL A 94 -6.42 5.67 5.25
N THR A 95 -6.55 6.70 4.43
CA THR A 95 -6.15 6.67 3.02
C THR A 95 -5.27 7.85 2.65
N GLY A 96 -4.70 7.79 1.48
CA GLY A 96 -3.82 8.80 0.91
C GLY A 96 -2.90 8.17 -0.13
N THR A 97 -2.16 8.96 -0.88
CA THR A 97 -1.12 8.41 -1.76
C THR A 97 0.05 7.94 -0.92
N ASN A 98 0.58 8.77 -0.06
CA ASN A 98 1.74 8.49 0.79
C ASN A 98 1.40 8.63 2.28
N GLY A 99 2.18 7.95 3.15
CA GLY A 99 2.11 8.07 4.60
C GLY A 99 1.07 7.19 5.29
N LYS A 100 0.19 6.51 4.59
CA LYS A 100 -0.87 5.64 5.16
C LYS A 100 -0.36 4.70 6.24
N SER A 101 0.58 3.83 5.88
CA SER A 101 1.11 2.80 6.79
C SER A 101 1.78 3.42 8.01
N THR A 102 2.53 4.51 7.83
CA THR A 102 3.17 5.22 8.94
C THR A 102 2.14 5.81 9.90
N CYS A 103 1.12 6.50 9.37
CA CYS A 103 0.04 7.06 10.17
C CYS A 103 -0.72 5.98 10.94
N CYS A 104 -1.11 4.89 10.26
CA CYS A 104 -1.78 3.75 10.90
C CYS A 104 -0.94 3.11 12.00
N TYR A 105 0.35 2.86 11.74
CA TYR A 105 1.26 2.25 12.69
C TYR A 105 1.50 3.14 13.93
N GLN A 106 1.68 4.45 13.72
CA GLN A 106 1.87 5.40 14.80
C GLN A 106 0.59 5.63 15.62
N LEU A 107 -0.57 5.64 14.97
CA LEU A 107 -1.85 5.73 15.65
C LEU A 107 -2.13 4.46 16.48
N HIS A 108 -1.75 3.29 15.97
CA HIS A 108 -1.85 2.03 16.70
C HIS A 108 -1.00 2.02 17.99
N GLN A 109 0.15 2.65 18.00
CA GLN A 109 0.96 2.79 19.24
C GLN A 109 0.29 3.68 20.29
N LEU A 110 -0.57 4.60 19.88
CA LEU A 110 -1.26 5.54 20.78
C LEU A 110 -2.62 5.02 21.27
N LEU A 111 -3.32 4.25 20.45
CA LEU A 111 -4.63 3.70 20.80
C LEU A 111 -4.48 2.33 21.46
N ARG A 112 -4.78 2.29 22.75
CA ARG A 112 -4.86 1.02 23.49
C ARG A 112 -6.02 0.19 22.96
N ASP A 113 -5.90 -1.14 23.03
CA ASP A 113 -6.90 -2.09 22.55
C ASP A 113 -7.31 -1.81 21.07
N SER A 114 -6.30 -1.62 20.24
CA SER A 114 -6.47 -1.41 18.81
C SER A 114 -5.82 -2.52 17.99
N GLN A 115 -6.30 -2.70 16.79
CA GLN A 115 -5.72 -3.58 15.78
C GLN A 115 -5.38 -2.80 14.50
N LEU A 116 -4.38 -3.30 13.78
CA LEU A 116 -3.93 -2.75 12.50
C LEU A 116 -4.27 -3.74 11.39
N ILE A 117 -5.16 -3.35 10.48
CA ILE A 117 -5.75 -4.22 9.47
C ILE A 117 -5.88 -3.52 8.09
N GLY A 118 -6.29 -4.27 7.10
CA GLY A 118 -6.57 -3.76 5.75
C GLY A 118 -5.43 -4.02 4.78
N ASN A 119 -4.91 -2.95 4.14
CA ASN A 119 -3.80 -3.06 3.18
C ASN A 119 -2.45 -3.40 3.84
N ILE A 120 -2.38 -3.31 5.15
CA ILE A 120 -1.27 -3.74 6.00
C ILE A 120 -1.81 -4.50 7.22
N GLY A 121 -0.91 -5.18 7.94
CA GLY A 121 -1.28 -5.92 9.16
C GLY A 121 -2.00 -7.24 8.88
N THR A 122 -2.92 -7.59 9.74
CA THR A 122 -3.70 -8.83 9.64
C THR A 122 -4.84 -8.67 8.62
N PRO A 123 -5.20 -9.71 7.86
CA PRO A 123 -6.39 -9.68 7.01
C PRO A 123 -7.66 -9.37 7.81
N VAL A 124 -8.51 -8.50 7.27
CA VAL A 124 -9.66 -7.95 8.02
C VAL A 124 -10.61 -9.01 8.59
N LEU A 125 -10.89 -10.08 7.85
CA LEU A 125 -11.82 -11.12 8.31
C LEU A 125 -11.25 -12.02 9.42
N ASP A 126 -9.92 -12.05 9.55
CA ASP A 126 -9.26 -12.79 10.63
C ASP A 126 -9.28 -11.99 11.96
N SER A 127 -9.79 -10.76 11.93
CA SER A 127 -9.71 -9.77 13.01
C SER A 127 -11.06 -9.26 13.51
N ILE A 128 -12.16 -9.89 13.08
CA ILE A 128 -13.53 -9.49 13.47
C ILE A 128 -13.69 -9.59 14.99
N ASN A 129 -14.19 -8.51 15.61
CA ASN A 129 -14.46 -8.38 17.06
C ASN A 129 -13.25 -8.70 17.96
N SER A 130 -12.03 -8.37 17.52
CA SER A 130 -10.80 -8.66 18.27
C SER A 130 -10.39 -7.53 19.22
N CYS A 131 -10.77 -6.27 18.94
CA CYS A 131 -10.35 -5.07 19.69
C CYS A 131 -11.45 -4.01 19.66
N SER A 132 -11.32 -2.99 20.55
CA SER A 132 -12.23 -1.85 20.60
C SER A 132 -12.07 -0.88 19.44
N TYR A 133 -10.85 -0.77 18.88
CA TYR A 133 -10.52 0.10 17.74
C TYR A 133 -9.94 -0.70 16.60
N SER A 134 -10.43 -0.48 15.39
CA SER A 134 -9.86 -1.03 14.16
C SER A 134 -9.27 0.08 13.31
N ILE A 135 -7.94 0.12 13.19
CA ILE A 135 -7.22 1.05 12.33
C ILE A 135 -7.03 0.36 10.98
N ILE A 136 -7.71 0.87 9.97
CA ILE A 136 -7.86 0.22 8.65
C ILE A 136 -7.08 1.04 7.63
N GLU A 137 -5.94 0.52 7.16
CA GLU A 137 -5.30 1.11 6.00
C GLU A 137 -6.10 0.79 4.74
N LEU A 138 -6.52 1.82 4.01
CA LEU A 138 -7.34 1.71 2.81
C LEU A 138 -6.58 2.14 1.55
N SER A 139 -6.36 1.20 0.64
CA SER A 139 -5.90 1.48 -0.72
C SER A 139 -7.02 2.05 -1.59
N SER A 140 -6.66 2.68 -2.72
CA SER A 140 -7.65 3.12 -3.71
C SER A 140 -8.42 1.93 -4.32
N PHE A 141 -7.76 0.77 -4.49
CA PHE A 141 -8.40 -0.46 -4.99
C PHE A 141 -9.50 -0.98 -4.05
N GLN A 142 -9.30 -0.86 -2.74
CA GLN A 142 -10.32 -1.23 -1.75
C GLN A 142 -11.46 -0.23 -1.75
N LEU A 143 -11.16 1.07 -1.67
CA LEU A 143 -12.17 2.13 -1.69
C LEU A 143 -13.04 2.08 -2.96
N GLU A 144 -12.46 1.78 -4.14
CA GLU A 144 -13.20 1.67 -5.40
C GLU A 144 -14.29 0.58 -5.35
N LYS A 145 -14.03 -0.54 -4.66
CA LYS A 145 -14.92 -1.71 -4.63
C LYS A 145 -15.92 -1.72 -3.51
N LEU A 146 -15.71 -0.94 -2.46
CA LEU A 146 -16.65 -0.84 -1.35
C LEU A 146 -18.00 -0.32 -1.85
N LYS A 147 -19.09 -0.93 -1.40
CA LYS A 147 -20.44 -0.44 -1.66
C LYS A 147 -20.69 0.85 -0.87
N ASP A 148 -20.54 0.76 0.43
CA ASP A 148 -20.72 1.88 1.38
C ASP A 148 -19.48 2.06 2.23
N ILE A 149 -19.22 3.29 2.64
CA ILE A 149 -18.16 3.61 3.59
C ILE A 149 -18.75 3.63 5.00
N LYS A 150 -18.65 2.51 5.72
CA LYS A 150 -19.15 2.38 7.10
C LYS A 150 -18.03 2.56 8.12
N LEU A 151 -17.36 3.69 8.06
CA LEU A 151 -16.30 4.08 8.99
C LEU A 151 -16.84 5.10 10.00
N ASP A 152 -16.39 4.98 11.25
CA ASP A 152 -16.68 5.97 12.29
C ASP A 152 -15.81 7.21 12.10
N PHE A 153 -14.56 7.01 11.65
CA PHE A 153 -13.61 8.08 11.43
C PHE A 153 -12.78 7.84 10.15
N GLY A 154 -12.72 8.81 9.26
CA GLY A 154 -11.97 8.77 8.01
C GLY A 154 -10.83 9.79 7.99
N VAL A 155 -9.64 9.36 7.59
CA VAL A 155 -8.45 10.20 7.43
C VAL A 155 -7.99 10.20 5.99
N LEU A 156 -7.94 11.38 5.36
CA LEU A 156 -7.35 11.60 4.05
C LEU A 156 -6.03 12.35 4.22
N LEU A 157 -4.90 11.67 4.04
CA LEU A 157 -3.58 12.28 4.27
C LEU A 157 -3.14 13.23 3.15
N ASN A 158 -3.13 12.74 1.92
CA ASN A 158 -2.70 13.48 0.74
C ASN A 158 -3.12 12.75 -0.54
N ILE A 159 -3.21 13.49 -1.64
CA ILE A 159 -3.46 12.94 -2.97
C ILE A 159 -2.38 13.47 -3.92
N ALA A 160 -1.69 12.58 -4.60
CA ALA A 160 -0.75 12.85 -5.68
C ALA A 160 -0.95 11.80 -6.78
N PRO A 161 -0.55 12.04 -8.03
CA PRO A 161 -0.68 11.05 -9.10
C PRO A 161 -0.05 9.71 -8.72
N ASP A 162 -0.84 8.63 -8.83
CA ASP A 162 -0.42 7.25 -8.61
C ASP A 162 -1.49 6.31 -9.20
N HIS A 163 -1.11 5.11 -9.60
CA HIS A 163 -2.04 4.08 -10.13
C HIS A 163 -2.94 4.55 -11.28
N ILE A 164 -2.45 5.46 -12.15
CA ILE A 164 -3.21 5.96 -13.30
C ILE A 164 -3.49 4.84 -14.31
N ASP A 165 -2.58 3.85 -14.42
CA ASP A 165 -2.75 2.63 -15.20
C ASP A 165 -3.99 1.81 -14.81
N HIS A 166 -4.43 1.91 -13.55
CA HIS A 166 -5.65 1.26 -13.03
C HIS A 166 -6.88 2.14 -13.13
N HIS A 167 -6.79 3.38 -12.61
CA HIS A 167 -7.94 4.28 -12.47
C HIS A 167 -8.28 5.04 -13.76
N GLY A 168 -7.35 5.09 -14.74
CA GLY A 168 -7.50 5.80 -16.01
C GLY A 168 -7.06 7.25 -15.93
N THR A 169 -7.55 8.04 -14.98
CA THR A 169 -7.20 9.45 -14.82
C THR A 169 -6.89 9.81 -13.36
N PHE A 170 -6.15 10.90 -13.17
CA PHE A 170 -5.90 11.45 -11.83
C PHE A 170 -7.19 11.91 -11.13
N ALA A 171 -8.15 12.40 -11.91
CA ALA A 171 -9.46 12.81 -11.37
C ALA A 171 -10.23 11.59 -10.80
N GLU A 172 -10.27 10.48 -11.52
CA GLU A 172 -10.90 9.25 -11.03
C GLU A 172 -10.21 8.68 -9.79
N TYR A 173 -8.86 8.64 -9.77
CA TYR A 173 -8.10 8.27 -8.59
C TYR A 173 -8.43 9.16 -7.38
N THR A 174 -8.51 10.49 -7.60
CA THR A 174 -8.88 11.47 -6.57
C THR A 174 -10.29 11.25 -6.05
N ASN A 175 -11.26 11.02 -6.94
CA ASN A 175 -12.65 10.75 -6.58
C ASN A 175 -12.76 9.48 -5.72
N VAL A 176 -12.06 8.42 -6.09
CA VAL A 176 -12.04 7.17 -5.32
C VAL A 176 -11.50 7.41 -3.90
N LYS A 177 -10.41 8.16 -3.74
CA LYS A 177 -9.86 8.44 -2.42
C LYS A 177 -10.75 9.36 -1.57
N ASN A 178 -11.42 10.31 -2.22
CA ASN A 178 -12.34 11.20 -1.53
C ASN A 178 -13.57 10.48 -0.95
N ARG A 179 -13.86 9.25 -1.36
CA ARG A 179 -14.92 8.42 -0.75
C ARG A 179 -14.70 8.23 0.76
N ILE A 180 -13.47 8.32 1.26
CA ILE A 180 -13.22 8.29 2.71
C ILE A 180 -13.99 9.38 3.47
N LYS A 181 -14.34 10.48 2.79
CA LYS A 181 -15.12 11.61 3.38
C LYS A 181 -16.59 11.26 3.61
N GLU A 182 -17.07 10.11 3.12
CA GLU A 182 -18.40 9.56 3.42
C GLU A 182 -18.45 8.93 4.85
N SER A 183 -17.32 8.86 5.58
CA SER A 183 -17.26 8.42 6.98
C SER A 183 -18.09 9.34 7.89
N LYS A 184 -18.54 8.84 9.05
CA LYS A 184 -19.32 9.67 10.02
C LYS A 184 -18.59 10.96 10.40
N ILE A 185 -17.29 10.89 10.60
CA ILE A 185 -16.38 12.00 10.81
C ILE A 185 -15.21 11.85 9.85
N SER A 186 -14.76 12.94 9.21
CA SER A 186 -13.59 12.90 8.35
C SER A 186 -12.66 14.08 8.60
N THR A 187 -11.36 13.87 8.36
CA THR A 187 -10.31 14.87 8.54
C THR A 187 -9.17 14.72 7.54
N GLU A 188 -8.44 15.81 7.32
CA GLU A 188 -7.17 15.82 6.57
C GLU A 188 -5.95 16.01 7.51
N GLU A 189 -6.16 15.92 8.83
CA GLU A 189 -5.06 15.93 9.80
C GLU A 189 -4.17 14.70 9.60
N SER A 190 -2.86 14.89 9.59
CA SER A 190 -1.87 13.83 9.36
C SER A 190 -1.01 13.50 10.57
N ASN A 191 -1.05 14.33 11.61
CA ASN A 191 -0.27 14.10 12.83
C ASN A 191 -0.99 13.06 13.71
N PRO A 192 -0.37 11.89 13.98
CA PRO A 192 -1.04 10.80 14.70
C PRO A 192 -1.42 11.17 16.14
N LYS A 193 -0.68 12.05 16.81
CA LYS A 193 -1.01 12.50 18.17
C LYS A 193 -2.24 13.40 18.18
N LYS A 194 -2.37 14.30 17.18
CA LYS A 194 -3.59 15.09 17.01
C LYS A 194 -4.78 14.22 16.64
N LEU A 195 -4.59 13.25 15.72
CA LEU A 195 -5.63 12.28 15.38
C LEU A 195 -6.09 11.52 16.61
N TRP A 196 -5.17 11.04 17.46
CA TRP A 196 -5.51 10.39 18.70
C TRP A 196 -6.38 11.29 19.63
N SER A 197 -6.00 12.57 19.76
CA SER A 197 -6.77 13.53 20.54
C SER A 197 -8.19 13.74 20.01
N ILE A 198 -8.34 13.85 18.70
CA ILE A 198 -9.65 14.02 18.03
C ILE A 198 -10.50 12.76 18.21
N ILE A 199 -9.94 11.57 17.97
CA ILE A 199 -10.65 10.29 18.04
C ILE A 199 -11.10 9.98 19.47
N THR A 200 -10.24 10.23 20.46
CA THR A 200 -10.51 9.89 21.86
C THR A 200 -11.20 10.99 22.66
N GLY A 201 -11.23 12.23 22.15
CA GLY A 201 -11.68 13.40 22.89
C GLY A 201 -10.75 13.82 24.05
N ARG A 202 -9.56 13.21 24.15
CA ARG A 202 -8.61 13.44 25.25
C ARG A 202 -7.59 14.53 24.90
N ARG A 203 -6.94 15.07 25.91
CA ARG A 203 -5.98 16.17 25.74
C ARG A 203 -4.71 15.70 25.02
N LEU A 204 -4.26 16.48 24.03
CA LEU A 204 -3.04 16.21 23.27
C LEU A 204 -1.80 16.09 24.19
N SER A 205 -1.78 16.81 25.32
CA SER A 205 -0.69 16.74 26.31
C SER A 205 -0.45 15.34 26.89
N GLU A 206 -1.45 14.46 26.87
CA GLU A 206 -1.31 13.08 27.37
C GLU A 206 -0.41 12.20 26.51
N VAL A 207 -0.23 12.57 25.24
CA VAL A 207 0.58 11.81 24.26
C VAL A 207 1.70 12.66 23.67
N GLN A 208 1.84 13.91 24.05
CA GLN A 208 2.77 14.85 23.43
C GLN A 208 4.23 14.38 23.52
N ASP A 209 4.62 13.82 24.66
CA ASP A 209 6.00 13.38 24.92
C ASP A 209 6.27 11.92 24.53
N ILE A 210 5.26 11.20 24.02
CA ILE A 210 5.44 9.82 23.56
C ILE A 210 6.31 9.82 22.31
N VAL A 211 7.43 9.10 22.34
CA VAL A 211 8.26 8.85 21.15
C VAL A 211 7.65 7.71 20.35
N LEU A 212 7.18 8.02 19.15
CA LEU A 212 6.59 7.03 18.25
C LEU A 212 7.67 6.33 17.43
N GLN A 213 7.55 5.03 17.32
CA GLN A 213 8.46 4.22 16.51
C GLN A 213 8.15 4.41 15.01
N GLU A 214 9.20 4.45 14.22
CA GLU A 214 9.11 4.47 12.77
C GLU A 214 8.81 3.07 12.21
N LEU A 215 8.12 3.03 11.07
CA LEU A 215 7.92 1.78 10.35
C LEU A 215 9.23 1.28 9.74
N PRO A 216 9.50 -0.04 9.79
CA PRO A 216 10.57 -0.63 9.01
C PRO A 216 10.49 -0.26 7.53
N HIS A 217 11.65 -0.13 6.89
CA HIS A 217 11.79 0.17 5.46
C HIS A 217 11.30 1.58 5.05
N ARG A 218 11.24 2.53 6.00
CA ARG A 218 10.94 3.95 5.77
C ARG A 218 12.07 4.79 6.35
N LEU A 219 13.01 5.23 5.50
CA LEU A 219 14.25 5.92 5.89
C LEU A 219 14.95 5.23 7.08
N GLN A 220 14.80 3.92 7.14
CA GLN A 220 15.28 3.11 8.25
C GLN A 220 16.81 2.98 8.20
N HIS A 221 17.46 3.42 9.26
CA HIS A 221 18.86 3.11 9.46
C HIS A 221 19.04 1.60 9.68
N VAL A 222 19.80 0.92 8.80
CA VAL A 222 19.97 -0.55 8.86
C VAL A 222 21.26 -0.93 9.52
N VAL A 223 22.38 -0.41 9.01
CA VAL A 223 23.72 -0.74 9.48
C VAL A 223 24.71 0.36 9.11
N THR A 224 25.77 0.50 9.92
CA THR A 224 26.94 1.31 9.59
C THR A 224 28.14 0.40 9.46
N GLN A 225 28.82 0.41 8.33
CA GLN A 225 30.00 -0.39 8.05
C GLN A 225 30.99 0.40 7.19
N ASN A 226 32.28 0.41 7.58
CA ASN A 226 33.36 1.04 6.80
C ASN A 226 33.06 2.50 6.38
N LYS A 227 32.55 3.31 7.30
CA LYS A 227 32.07 4.70 7.08
C LYS A 227 30.81 4.81 6.19
N LEU A 228 30.20 3.72 5.77
CA LEU A 228 28.95 3.74 5.02
C LEU A 228 27.76 3.51 5.96
N VAL A 229 26.77 4.37 5.85
CA VAL A 229 25.51 4.29 6.62
C VAL A 229 24.39 3.90 5.68
N PHE A 230 23.86 2.70 5.86
CA PHE A 230 22.79 2.18 5.00
C PHE A 230 21.42 2.59 5.51
N ILE A 231 20.66 3.27 4.64
CA ILE A 231 19.31 3.76 4.90
C ILE A 231 18.36 3.08 3.91
N ASN A 232 17.44 2.29 4.48
CA ASN A 232 16.45 1.56 3.72
C ASN A 232 15.15 2.35 3.64
N ASP A 233 14.78 2.75 2.44
CA ASP A 233 13.51 3.40 2.12
C ASP A 233 12.75 2.63 1.02
N SER A 234 12.86 1.29 1.03
CA SER A 234 12.27 0.43 0.00
C SER A 234 10.74 0.49 -0.10
N LYS A 235 10.08 1.15 0.84
CA LYS A 235 8.65 1.48 0.78
C LYS A 235 8.34 2.74 -0.03
N ALA A 236 9.32 3.52 -0.47
CA ALA A 236 9.13 4.58 -1.45
C ALA A 236 8.93 3.95 -2.83
N THR A 237 7.72 3.96 -3.34
CA THR A 237 7.33 3.31 -4.60
C THR A 237 6.80 4.28 -5.64
N ASN A 238 7.00 5.58 -5.43
CA ASN A 238 6.64 6.64 -6.34
C ASN A 238 7.56 7.85 -6.20
N LEU A 239 7.59 8.71 -7.22
CA LEU A 239 8.47 9.88 -7.29
C LEU A 239 8.25 10.88 -6.14
N THR A 240 7.01 11.03 -5.66
CA THR A 240 6.70 11.93 -4.54
C THR A 240 7.35 11.43 -3.24
N ALA A 241 7.32 10.12 -2.99
CA ALA A 241 7.97 9.50 -1.84
C ALA A 241 9.50 9.62 -1.95
N LEU A 242 10.07 9.38 -3.14
CA LEU A 242 11.49 9.58 -3.41
C LEU A 242 11.91 11.03 -3.11
N LYS A 243 11.19 12.02 -3.66
CA LYS A 243 11.48 13.45 -3.41
C LYS A 243 11.42 13.82 -1.93
N PHE A 244 10.50 13.20 -1.17
CA PHE A 244 10.45 13.38 0.28
C PHE A 244 11.69 12.78 0.95
N ALA A 245 12.11 11.58 0.58
CA ALA A 245 13.31 10.94 1.12
C ALA A 245 14.57 11.79 0.84
N LEU A 246 14.75 12.25 -0.40
CA LEU A 246 15.88 13.10 -0.78
C LEU A 246 16.00 14.38 0.09
N LYS A 247 14.86 15.03 0.40
CA LYS A 247 14.83 16.21 1.28
C LYS A 247 15.23 15.93 2.73
N LYS A 248 15.17 14.68 3.18
CA LYS A 248 15.56 14.26 4.54
C LYS A 248 17.03 13.86 4.65
N MET A 249 17.70 13.68 3.52
CA MET A 249 19.10 13.28 3.50
C MET A 249 20.02 14.47 3.70
N SER A 250 21.07 14.25 4.49
CA SER A 250 22.23 15.16 4.60
C SER A 250 23.38 14.67 3.74
N SER A 251 24.04 15.59 3.04
CA SER A 251 25.23 15.30 2.22
C SER A 251 26.46 14.97 3.09
N PRO A 252 27.38 14.09 2.65
CA PRO A 252 27.37 13.36 1.38
C PRO A 252 26.54 12.08 1.44
N TYR A 253 25.83 11.75 0.36
CA TYR A 253 25.12 10.47 0.24
C TYR A 253 25.10 9.96 -1.21
N LEU A 254 24.94 8.64 -1.32
CA LEU A 254 24.70 7.91 -2.57
C LEU A 254 23.23 7.53 -2.64
N LEU A 255 22.65 7.56 -3.84
CA LEU A 255 21.29 7.12 -4.08
C LEU A 255 21.27 5.83 -4.92
N ILE A 256 20.47 4.85 -4.50
CA ILE A 256 20.22 3.62 -5.26
C ILE A 256 18.75 3.61 -5.67
N LEU A 257 18.50 3.60 -6.99
CA LEU A 257 17.18 3.59 -7.62
C LEU A 257 16.90 2.27 -8.31
N CYS A 258 15.66 1.86 -8.27
CA CYS A 258 15.07 0.83 -9.12
C CYS A 258 13.55 1.06 -9.14
N GLY A 259 12.80 0.21 -9.81
CA GLY A 259 11.33 0.31 -9.77
C GLY A 259 10.71 0.11 -11.14
N ASP A 260 9.45 0.46 -11.26
CA ASP A 260 8.69 0.38 -12.50
C ASP A 260 8.16 1.78 -12.87
N PRO A 261 8.78 2.45 -13.86
CA PRO A 261 8.43 3.82 -14.25
C PRO A 261 7.08 3.92 -14.99
N SER A 262 6.41 2.81 -15.29
CA SER A 262 5.09 2.81 -15.92
C SER A 262 3.96 3.20 -14.97
N LYS A 263 4.20 3.15 -13.66
CA LYS A 263 3.20 3.49 -12.63
C LYS A 263 2.83 4.95 -12.58
N GLU A 264 3.74 5.83 -12.99
CA GLU A 264 3.57 7.27 -12.97
C GLU A 264 3.84 7.88 -14.34
N GLN A 265 3.02 8.87 -14.71
CA GLN A 265 3.23 9.67 -15.90
C GLN A 265 4.07 10.89 -15.56
N TYR A 266 5.38 10.79 -15.74
CA TYR A 266 6.29 11.94 -15.74
C TYR A 266 7.28 11.80 -16.89
N ASP A 267 7.63 12.91 -17.52
CA ASP A 267 8.53 12.91 -18.68
C ASP A 267 9.99 12.80 -18.23
N SER A 268 10.38 13.63 -17.27
CA SER A 268 11.73 13.65 -16.70
C SER A 268 11.78 14.40 -15.38
N TYR A 269 12.78 14.11 -14.56
CA TYR A 269 13.06 14.86 -13.34
C TYR A 269 14.54 14.92 -13.01
N GLU A 270 14.97 16.02 -12.41
CA GLU A 270 16.31 16.21 -11.91
C GLU A 270 16.43 15.70 -10.47
N ILE A 271 17.50 14.96 -10.20
CA ILE A 271 17.89 14.55 -8.85
C ILE A 271 19.05 15.41 -8.42
N SER A 272 18.84 16.19 -7.39
CA SER A 272 19.89 16.99 -6.72
C SER A 272 20.14 16.48 -5.31
N GLY A 273 21.39 16.61 -4.86
CA GLY A 273 21.81 16.26 -3.49
C GLY A 273 22.69 15.01 -3.37
N PRO A 274 22.41 13.84 -3.98
CA PRO A 274 23.35 12.74 -3.93
C PRO A 274 24.67 13.05 -4.68
N THR A 275 25.76 12.45 -4.27
CA THR A 275 27.05 12.54 -4.99
C THR A 275 27.08 11.63 -6.21
N LYS A 276 26.41 10.46 -6.13
CA LYS A 276 26.24 9.53 -7.24
C LYS A 276 24.85 8.90 -7.18
N VAL A 277 24.32 8.53 -8.36
CA VAL A 277 23.05 7.82 -8.50
C VAL A 277 23.26 6.48 -9.19
N TYR A 278 22.98 5.39 -8.51
CA TYR A 278 23.03 4.04 -9.05
C TYR A 278 21.64 3.59 -9.47
N ILE A 279 21.48 3.18 -10.72
CA ILE A 279 20.18 2.73 -11.26
C ILE A 279 20.33 1.27 -11.69
N PHE A 280 19.47 0.39 -11.17
CA PHE A 280 19.60 -1.05 -11.44
C PHE A 280 18.24 -1.73 -11.73
N GLY A 281 18.32 -2.97 -12.20
CA GLY A 281 17.17 -3.84 -12.43
C GLY A 281 16.66 -3.80 -13.88
N LYS A 282 15.50 -4.38 -14.07
CA LYS A 282 14.87 -4.60 -15.39
C LYS A 282 14.62 -3.28 -16.14
N HIS A 283 14.21 -2.23 -15.43
CA HIS A 283 13.82 -0.94 -16.01
C HIS A 283 14.91 0.13 -15.89
N ALA A 284 16.15 -0.27 -15.60
CA ALA A 284 17.26 0.69 -15.35
C ALA A 284 17.48 1.66 -16.53
N GLU A 285 17.40 1.20 -17.78
CA GLU A 285 17.55 2.04 -18.96
C GLU A 285 16.42 3.07 -19.08
N GLU A 286 15.19 2.66 -18.85
CA GLU A 286 14.02 3.53 -18.92
C GLU A 286 14.06 4.59 -17.83
N ILE A 287 14.35 4.20 -16.59
CA ILE A 287 14.55 5.12 -15.45
C ILE A 287 15.67 6.11 -15.77
N SER A 288 16.80 5.63 -16.32
CA SER A 288 17.93 6.49 -16.66
C SER A 288 17.61 7.55 -17.70
N LYS A 289 16.70 7.29 -18.64
CA LYS A 289 16.25 8.28 -19.63
C LYS A 289 15.42 9.40 -18.99
N LYS A 290 14.71 9.10 -17.92
CA LYS A 290 13.84 10.03 -17.19
C LYS A 290 14.57 10.78 -16.05
N VAL A 291 15.69 10.24 -15.55
CA VAL A 291 16.45 10.82 -14.44
C VAL A 291 17.66 11.60 -14.95
N PHE A 292 17.77 12.87 -14.56
CA PHE A 292 18.95 13.70 -14.80
C PHE A 292 19.78 13.79 -13.55
N HIS A 293 21.03 13.33 -13.65
CA HIS A 293 22.09 13.48 -12.65
C HIS A 293 23.45 13.33 -13.34
N PRO A 294 24.46 14.20 -13.06
CA PRO A 294 25.78 14.16 -13.73
C PRO A 294 26.52 12.84 -13.50
N GLU A 295 26.47 12.31 -12.28
CA GLU A 295 27.15 11.09 -11.85
C GLU A 295 26.16 9.91 -11.71
N LYS A 296 25.52 9.48 -12.81
CA LYS A 296 24.65 8.29 -12.81
C LYS A 296 25.35 7.06 -13.39
N ILE A 297 25.17 5.92 -12.72
CA ILE A 297 25.78 4.63 -13.05
C ILE A 297 24.66 3.60 -13.23
N LEU A 298 24.64 2.92 -14.39
CA LEU A 298 23.63 1.95 -14.73
C LEU A 298 24.12 0.53 -14.50
N HIS A 299 23.28 -0.27 -13.87
CA HIS A 299 23.43 -1.72 -13.68
C HIS A 299 22.25 -2.47 -14.29
N CYS A 300 22.14 -2.42 -15.64
CA CYS A 300 21.01 -3.03 -16.37
C CYS A 300 20.95 -4.54 -16.12
N ASN A 301 19.71 -5.03 -15.87
CA ASN A 301 19.44 -6.45 -15.62
C ASN A 301 20.25 -7.10 -14.48
N GLN A 302 20.80 -6.29 -13.58
CA GLN A 302 21.56 -6.75 -12.41
C GLN A 302 20.75 -6.49 -11.13
N GLY A 303 21.08 -7.24 -10.07
CA GLY A 303 20.44 -7.08 -8.76
C GLY A 303 21.17 -6.11 -7.85
N LEU A 304 20.57 -5.80 -6.71
CA LEU A 304 21.12 -4.91 -5.67
C LEU A 304 22.53 -5.31 -5.23
N LEU A 305 22.82 -6.62 -5.15
CA LEU A 305 24.15 -7.13 -4.74
C LEU A 305 25.25 -6.63 -5.68
N SER A 306 25.00 -6.54 -6.98
CA SER A 306 25.97 -6.02 -7.95
C SER A 306 26.30 -4.54 -7.67
N VAL A 307 25.27 -3.73 -7.41
CA VAL A 307 25.43 -2.32 -7.04
C VAL A 307 26.24 -2.19 -5.74
N MET A 308 25.91 -2.99 -4.74
CA MET A 308 26.64 -3.00 -3.47
C MET A 308 28.11 -3.37 -3.63
N ASN A 309 28.43 -4.41 -4.41
CA ASN A 309 29.80 -4.82 -4.71
C ASN A 309 30.58 -3.71 -5.44
N TYR A 310 29.91 -2.92 -6.26
CA TYR A 310 30.52 -1.77 -6.93
C TYR A 310 30.81 -0.64 -5.94
N ILE A 311 29.84 -0.29 -5.08
CA ILE A 311 30.00 0.73 -4.05
C ILE A 311 31.13 0.37 -3.08
N PHE A 312 31.24 -0.88 -2.65
CA PHE A 312 32.29 -1.33 -1.72
C PHE A 312 33.73 -1.28 -2.28
N LYS A 313 33.89 -1.19 -3.60
CA LYS A 313 35.22 -1.02 -4.21
C LYS A 313 35.76 0.40 -4.09
N ASP A 314 34.87 1.39 -3.92
CA ASP A 314 35.28 2.78 -3.75
C ASP A 314 35.80 3.02 -2.33
N LYS A 315 36.81 3.96 -2.20
CA LYS A 315 37.31 4.39 -0.91
C LYS A 315 36.56 5.62 -0.43
N TYR A 316 36.00 5.54 0.77
CA TYR A 316 35.27 6.65 1.38
C TYR A 316 36.10 7.30 2.48
N HIS A 317 36.37 8.58 2.36
CA HIS A 317 37.20 9.35 3.31
C HIS A 317 36.41 9.85 4.51
N CYS A 318 35.11 10.12 4.33
CA CYS A 318 34.17 10.54 5.37
C CYS A 318 33.00 9.57 5.47
N GLN A 319 32.20 9.75 6.51
CA GLN A 319 30.93 9.02 6.64
C GLN A 319 30.00 9.39 5.48
N THR A 320 29.52 8.39 4.76
CA THR A 320 28.68 8.54 3.57
C THR A 320 27.42 7.73 3.74
N ASN A 321 26.28 8.38 3.58
CA ASN A 321 24.98 7.69 3.60
C ASN A 321 24.71 6.99 2.26
N ILE A 322 24.09 5.83 2.30
CA ILE A 322 23.56 5.12 1.13
C ILE A 322 22.07 5.03 1.29
N LEU A 323 21.32 5.78 0.50
CA LEU A 323 19.87 5.74 0.46
C LEU A 323 19.42 4.74 -0.60
N PHE A 324 18.75 3.66 -0.18
CA PHE A 324 18.01 2.79 -1.07
C PHE A 324 16.54 3.22 -1.08
N SER A 325 16.14 3.91 -2.12
CA SER A 325 14.76 4.41 -2.31
C SER A 325 14.36 4.12 -3.76
N PRO A 326 13.52 3.09 -4.01
CA PRO A 326 13.21 2.64 -5.37
C PRO A 326 12.59 3.71 -6.27
N GLY A 327 11.71 4.56 -5.73
CA GLY A 327 11.05 5.64 -6.49
C GLY A 327 9.85 5.18 -7.29
#